data_41389b0f0837ca298566e1e342b3fba8
#
_entry.id   41389b0f0837ca298566e1e342b3fba8
#
_cell.length_a   1.000
_cell.length_b   1.000
_cell.length_c   1.000
_cell.angle_alpha   90.00
_cell.angle_beta   90.00
_cell.angle_gamma   90.00
#
_symmetry.space_group_name_H-M   'P 1'
#
loop_
_entity.id
_entity.type
_entity.pdbx_description
1 polymer ?
#
loop_
_entity_poly.entity_id
_entity_poly.type
_entity_poly.pdbx_seq_one_letter_code
_entity_poly.pdbx_strand_id
1 'polypeptide(L)'
;MRGEKEKMLAGEWFDPHDAELTADRDRATRLMHRLNVECCGHGDDYRTTLGELCPNVRGFIREPFHCDYGYNIHMGEGSFVNFDCVFLDLAPIRIGCGTLIGPKVQLLTAHHPVSYTHL
;
A
#
# COMPACT_ATOMS: atom_id res chain seq x y z
N MET A 1 -13.03 -15.30 -17.82
CA MET A 1 -12.64 -15.76 -16.46
C MET A 1 -11.83 -14.64 -15.80
N ARG A 2 -12.18 -14.31 -14.56
CA ARG A 2 -11.46 -13.27 -13.84
C ARG A 2 -10.15 -13.83 -13.28
N GLY A 3 -9.10 -13.01 -13.35
CA GLY A 3 -7.83 -13.34 -12.72
C GLY A 3 -7.87 -13.18 -11.20
N GLU A 4 -6.83 -13.65 -10.52
CA GLU A 4 -6.77 -13.58 -9.05
C GLU A 4 -6.70 -12.14 -8.56
N LYS A 5 -6.04 -11.26 -9.31
CA LYS A 5 -5.99 -9.83 -8.98
C LYS A 5 -7.38 -9.19 -9.01
N GLU A 6 -8.19 -9.51 -10.01
CA GLU A 6 -9.57 -9.01 -10.07
C GLU A 6 -10.39 -9.47 -8.87
N LYS A 7 -10.23 -10.73 -8.48
CA LYS A 7 -10.91 -11.27 -7.29
C LYS A 7 -10.48 -10.53 -6.04
N MET A 8 -9.18 -10.30 -5.89
CA MET A 8 -8.63 -9.56 -4.74
C MET A 8 -9.24 -8.17 -4.66
N LEU A 9 -9.25 -7.44 -5.78
CA LEU A 9 -9.79 -6.07 -5.82
C LEU A 9 -11.29 -6.02 -5.55
N ALA A 10 -12.01 -7.10 -5.87
CA ALA A 10 -13.45 -7.21 -5.64
C ALA A 10 -13.80 -7.71 -4.22
N GLY A 11 -12.81 -7.97 -3.38
CA GLY A 11 -13.05 -8.47 -2.01
C GLY A 11 -13.40 -9.94 -1.95
N GLU A 12 -13.14 -10.69 -3.02
CA GLU A 12 -13.39 -12.13 -3.08
C GLU A 12 -12.17 -12.92 -2.63
N TRP A 13 -12.36 -14.18 -2.30
CA TRP A 13 -11.23 -15.07 -2.03
C TRP A 13 -10.38 -15.21 -3.29
N PHE A 14 -9.07 -15.17 -3.12
CA PHE A 14 -8.11 -15.22 -4.22
C PHE A 14 -6.86 -15.97 -3.80
N ASP A 15 -6.07 -16.42 -4.77
CA ASP A 15 -4.80 -17.09 -4.53
C ASP A 15 -3.70 -16.03 -4.38
N PRO A 16 -3.16 -15.82 -3.15
CA PRO A 16 -2.11 -14.83 -2.95
C PRO A 16 -0.78 -15.20 -3.61
N HIS A 17 -0.62 -16.44 -4.05
CA HIS A 17 0.60 -16.92 -4.72
C HIS A 17 0.51 -16.79 -6.24
N ASP A 18 -0.56 -16.19 -6.77
CA ASP A 18 -0.67 -15.89 -8.19
C ASP A 18 0.56 -15.13 -8.68
N ALA A 19 1.02 -15.44 -9.91
CA ALA A 19 2.26 -14.89 -10.44
C ALA A 19 2.23 -13.37 -10.57
N GLU A 20 1.11 -12.80 -11.03
CA GLU A 20 0.98 -11.35 -11.14
C GLU A 20 1.03 -10.68 -9.78
N LEU A 21 0.30 -11.21 -8.81
CA LEU A 21 0.28 -10.64 -7.46
C LEU A 21 1.64 -10.76 -6.77
N THR A 22 2.34 -11.87 -6.98
CA THR A 22 3.70 -12.05 -6.44
C THR A 22 4.65 -11.02 -7.05
N ALA A 23 4.59 -10.80 -8.35
CA ALA A 23 5.43 -9.79 -9.01
C ALA A 23 5.10 -8.39 -8.50
N ASP A 24 3.83 -8.08 -8.32
CA ASP A 24 3.40 -6.77 -7.78
C ASP A 24 3.92 -6.55 -6.36
N ARG A 25 3.87 -7.56 -5.50
CA ARG A 25 4.41 -7.45 -4.14
C ARG A 25 5.93 -7.30 -4.14
N ASP A 26 6.62 -8.03 -5.00
CA ASP A 26 8.08 -7.92 -5.11
C ASP A 26 8.48 -6.50 -5.54
N ARG A 27 7.74 -5.93 -6.49
CA ARG A 27 7.95 -4.56 -6.93
C ARG A 27 7.74 -3.59 -5.77
N ALA A 28 6.64 -3.75 -5.03
CA ALA A 28 6.36 -2.90 -3.87
C ALA A 28 7.44 -3.03 -2.81
N THR A 29 7.92 -4.24 -2.55
CA THR A 29 9.00 -4.48 -1.58
C THR A 29 10.27 -3.73 -1.96
N ARG A 30 10.66 -3.77 -3.23
CA ARG A 30 11.84 -3.04 -3.70
C ARG A 30 11.67 -1.52 -3.57
N LEU A 31 10.48 -1.03 -3.92
CA LEU A 31 10.19 0.41 -3.81
C LEU A 31 10.13 0.87 -2.36
N MET A 32 9.59 0.05 -1.46
CA MET A 32 9.57 0.37 -0.04
C MET A 32 10.98 0.41 0.56
N HIS A 33 11.85 -0.51 0.16
CA HIS A 33 13.24 -0.46 0.61
C HIS A 33 13.91 0.84 0.16
N ARG A 34 13.72 1.19 -1.10
CA ARG A 34 14.28 2.43 -1.64
C ARG A 34 13.72 3.66 -0.90
N LEU A 35 12.40 3.70 -0.69
CA LEU A 35 11.74 4.79 0.00
C LEU A 35 12.21 4.93 1.45
N ASN A 36 12.25 3.81 2.17
CA ASN A 36 12.46 3.80 3.62
C ASN A 36 13.93 3.85 4.01
N VAL A 37 14.83 3.37 3.16
CA VAL A 37 16.24 3.17 3.50
C VAL A 37 17.15 4.06 2.66
N GLU A 38 16.95 4.12 1.35
CA GLU A 38 17.88 4.80 0.44
C GLU A 38 17.60 6.29 0.26
N CYS A 39 16.30 6.69 0.28
CA CYS A 39 15.91 8.09 0.15
C CYS A 39 15.96 8.78 1.51
N CYS A 40 16.18 10.10 1.50
CA CYS A 40 16.34 10.87 2.73
C CYS A 40 15.04 11.49 3.24
N GLY A 41 13.88 10.93 2.88
CA GLY A 41 12.57 11.39 3.36
C GLY A 41 12.06 12.67 2.73
N HIS A 42 12.85 13.32 1.90
CA HIS A 42 12.46 14.53 1.17
C HIS A 42 13.27 14.63 -0.10
N GLY A 43 12.88 15.57 -0.97
CA GLY A 43 13.56 15.78 -2.25
C GLY A 43 12.94 14.95 -3.36
N ASP A 44 13.54 15.08 -4.55
CA ASP A 44 12.95 14.54 -5.78
C ASP A 44 12.99 13.02 -5.83
N ASP A 45 14.06 12.39 -5.34
CA ASP A 45 14.16 10.93 -5.33
C ASP A 45 13.07 10.31 -4.45
N TYR A 46 12.81 10.90 -3.29
CA TYR A 46 11.77 10.44 -2.39
C TYR A 46 10.39 10.57 -3.04
N ARG A 47 10.11 11.72 -3.64
CA ARG A 47 8.82 11.98 -4.28
C ARG A 47 8.59 11.09 -5.48
N THR A 48 9.62 10.87 -6.28
CA THR A 48 9.54 9.97 -7.43
C THR A 48 9.27 8.54 -6.99
N THR A 49 9.99 8.08 -5.97
CA THR A 49 9.83 6.71 -5.45
C THR A 49 8.45 6.52 -4.83
N LEU A 50 7.98 7.50 -4.07
CA LEU A 50 6.63 7.46 -3.50
C LEU A 50 5.57 7.40 -4.59
N GLY A 51 5.73 8.19 -5.66
CA GLY A 51 4.83 8.17 -6.81
C GLY A 51 4.83 6.85 -7.56
N GLU A 52 5.96 6.17 -7.62
CA GLU A 52 6.04 4.84 -8.22
C GLU A 52 5.36 3.78 -7.35
N LEU A 53 5.58 3.84 -6.05
CA LEU A 53 4.95 2.90 -5.09
C LEU A 53 3.45 3.14 -5.00
N CYS A 54 3.04 4.39 -4.83
CA CYS A 54 1.66 4.78 -4.59
C CYS A 54 1.20 5.79 -5.63
N PRO A 55 0.90 5.35 -6.87
CA PRO A 55 0.58 6.29 -7.96
C PRO A 55 -0.74 7.05 -7.78
N ASN A 56 -1.60 6.60 -6.87
CA ASN A 56 -2.90 7.21 -6.62
C ASN A 56 -2.91 8.09 -5.36
N VAL A 57 -1.75 8.37 -4.80
CA VAL A 57 -1.59 9.25 -3.65
C VAL A 57 -1.25 10.66 -4.13
N ARG A 58 -2.11 11.62 -3.78
CA ARG A 58 -1.92 13.04 -4.13
C ARG A 58 -1.46 13.88 -2.95
N GLY A 59 -1.29 13.26 -1.79
CA GLY A 59 -0.74 13.88 -0.61
C GLY A 59 0.69 13.43 -0.39
N PHE A 60 1.08 13.38 0.87
CA PHE A 60 2.43 13.00 1.24
C PHE A 60 2.40 11.91 2.31
N ILE A 61 3.27 10.91 2.16
CA ILE A 61 3.45 9.84 3.13
C ILE A 61 4.89 9.90 3.60
N ARG A 62 5.08 9.98 4.91
CA ARG A 62 6.40 10.02 5.52
C ARG A 62 6.88 8.61 5.85
N GLU A 63 8.16 8.35 5.57
CA GLU A 63 8.79 7.07 5.88
C GLU A 63 9.07 6.93 7.39
N PRO A 64 9.25 5.71 7.89
CA PRO A 64 9.07 4.47 7.17
C PRO A 64 7.59 4.16 6.95
N PHE A 65 7.29 3.60 5.80
CA PHE A 65 5.93 3.27 5.40
C PHE A 65 5.89 1.88 4.79
N HIS A 66 4.86 1.10 5.13
CA HIS A 66 4.70 -0.25 4.62
C HIS A 66 3.31 -0.45 4.04
N CYS A 67 3.25 -1.17 2.95
CA CYS A 67 2.00 -1.54 2.28
C CYS A 67 2.20 -2.88 1.57
N ASP A 68 1.12 -3.45 1.02
CA ASP A 68 1.23 -4.67 0.22
C ASP A 68 1.59 -4.35 -1.23
N TYR A 69 0.83 -3.48 -1.86
CA TYR A 69 0.98 -3.18 -3.29
C TYR A 69 1.25 -1.71 -3.57
N GLY A 70 0.62 -0.82 -2.83
CA GLY A 70 0.74 0.62 -3.02
C GLY A 70 -0.27 1.19 -4.01
N TYR A 71 -0.59 0.48 -5.08
CA TYR A 71 -1.48 1.01 -6.12
C TYR A 71 -2.96 1.07 -5.69
N ASN A 72 -3.33 0.39 -4.62
CA ASN A 72 -4.69 0.42 -4.10
C ASN A 72 -4.91 1.49 -3.04
N ILE A 73 -3.92 2.33 -2.79
CA ILE A 73 -4.05 3.44 -1.86
C ILE A 73 -4.40 4.70 -2.65
N HIS A 74 -5.60 5.23 -2.40
CA HIS A 74 -6.09 6.44 -3.03
C HIS A 74 -6.18 7.54 -1.98
N MET A 75 -5.40 8.59 -2.14
CA MET A 75 -5.35 9.66 -1.15
C MET A 75 -5.51 11.01 -1.83
N GLY A 76 -6.42 11.83 -1.30
CA GLY A 76 -6.71 13.15 -1.86
C GLY A 76 -5.64 14.18 -1.55
N GLU A 77 -5.72 15.32 -2.24
CA GLU A 77 -4.76 16.42 -2.10
C GLU A 77 -4.73 16.97 -0.68
N GLY A 78 -3.55 17.37 -0.25
CA GLY A 78 -3.36 17.99 1.06
C GLY A 78 -3.39 17.02 2.23
N SER A 79 -3.55 15.72 1.97
CA SER A 79 -3.51 14.73 3.03
C SER A 79 -2.08 14.36 3.39
N PHE A 80 -1.87 14.03 4.65
CA PHE A 80 -0.56 13.67 5.18
C PHE A 80 -0.65 12.44 6.05
N VAL A 81 0.26 11.50 5.82
CA VAL A 81 0.41 10.28 6.62
C VAL A 81 1.77 10.35 7.32
N ASN A 82 1.74 10.31 8.63
CA ASN A 82 2.95 10.36 9.44
C ASN A 82 3.69 9.02 9.40
N PHE A 83 4.85 8.95 10.02
CA PHE A 83 5.76 7.80 9.93
C PHE A 83 5.22 6.57 10.66
N ASP A 84 5.79 5.42 10.33
CA ASP A 84 5.50 4.11 10.94
C ASP A 84 4.07 3.61 10.70
N CYS A 85 3.43 4.04 9.62
CA CYS A 85 2.11 3.55 9.26
C CYS A 85 2.21 2.30 8.38
N VAL A 86 1.18 1.45 8.47
CA VAL A 86 1.06 0.22 7.70
C VAL A 86 -0.31 0.19 7.04
N PHE A 87 -0.33 0.23 5.71
CA PHE A 87 -1.57 0.16 4.93
C PHE A 87 -1.55 -1.12 4.09
N LEU A 88 -2.27 -2.15 4.55
CA LEU A 88 -2.33 -3.41 3.81
C LEU A 88 -3.44 -3.32 2.78
N ASP A 89 -3.06 -2.90 1.58
CA ASP A 89 -3.96 -2.53 0.50
C ASP A 89 -4.23 -3.70 -0.48
N LEU A 90 -4.74 -4.80 0.06
CA LEU A 90 -5.26 -5.89 -0.79
C LEU A 90 -6.51 -5.42 -1.55
N ALA A 91 -7.37 -4.66 -0.86
CA ALA A 91 -8.50 -3.96 -1.47
C ALA A 91 -8.23 -2.46 -1.44
N PRO A 92 -8.97 -1.65 -2.21
CA PRO A 92 -8.75 -0.21 -2.23
C PRO A 92 -8.94 0.45 -0.86
N ILE A 93 -8.01 1.32 -0.50
CA ILE A 93 -8.07 2.19 0.66
C ILE A 93 -8.25 3.60 0.12
N ARG A 94 -9.30 4.29 0.57
CA ARG A 94 -9.62 5.64 0.10
C ARG A 94 -9.55 6.63 1.23
N ILE A 95 -8.69 7.62 1.09
CA ILE A 95 -8.47 8.67 2.08
C ILE A 95 -8.82 10.00 1.42
N GLY A 96 -9.72 10.76 2.06
CA GLY A 96 -10.18 12.04 1.52
C GLY A 96 -9.12 13.13 1.54
N CYS A 97 -9.43 14.24 0.88
CA CYS A 97 -8.55 15.42 0.86
C CYS A 97 -8.37 16.00 2.26
N GLY A 98 -7.20 16.55 2.54
CA GLY A 98 -6.93 17.25 3.79
C GLY A 98 -6.92 16.38 5.02
N THR A 99 -6.83 15.06 4.87
CA THR A 99 -6.82 14.13 6.00
C THR A 99 -5.41 14.05 6.61
N LEU A 100 -5.36 14.10 7.94
CA LEU A 100 -4.09 13.94 8.67
C LEU A 100 -4.14 12.62 9.43
N ILE A 101 -3.20 11.74 9.12
CA ILE A 101 -3.07 10.44 9.77
C ILE A 101 -1.80 10.46 10.62
N GLY A 102 -1.96 10.23 11.92
CA GLY A 102 -0.86 10.22 12.87
C GLY A 102 0.06 9.01 12.71
N PRO A 103 1.14 8.95 13.51
CA PRO A 103 2.07 7.84 13.40
C PRO A 103 1.48 6.52 13.89
N LYS A 104 2.01 5.42 13.34
CA LYS A 104 1.68 4.04 13.75
C LYS A 104 0.21 3.66 13.53
N VAL A 105 -0.45 4.30 12.58
CA VAL A 105 -1.81 3.91 12.20
C VAL A 105 -1.74 2.71 11.24
N GLN A 106 -2.66 1.77 11.44
CA GLN A 106 -2.79 0.61 10.57
C GLN A 106 -4.15 0.65 9.89
N LEU A 107 -4.13 0.52 8.56
CA LEU A 107 -5.34 0.35 7.76
C LEU A 107 -5.22 -0.99 7.06
N LEU A 108 -6.04 -1.95 7.47
CA LEU A 108 -5.88 -3.34 7.09
C LEU A 108 -7.12 -3.80 6.32
N THR A 109 -6.94 -4.12 5.04
CA THR A 109 -8.02 -4.68 4.23
C THR A 109 -7.91 -6.21 4.09
N ALA A 110 -6.85 -6.79 4.66
CA ALA A 110 -6.64 -8.23 4.61
C ALA A 110 -7.68 -8.97 5.45
N HIS A 111 -8.15 -10.11 4.94
CA HIS A 111 -9.10 -10.96 5.64
C HIS A 111 -8.76 -12.42 5.33
N HIS A 112 -8.74 -13.25 6.36
CA HIS A 112 -8.38 -14.65 6.23
C HIS A 112 -9.56 -15.56 6.48
N PRO A 113 -9.67 -16.72 5.78
CA PRO A 113 -10.70 -17.71 6.09
C PRO A 113 -10.54 -18.24 7.52
N VAL A 114 -11.65 -18.69 8.12
CA VAL A 114 -11.65 -19.27 9.46
C VAL A 114 -10.68 -20.45 9.55
N SER A 115 -10.63 -21.27 8.52
CA SER A 115 -9.72 -22.43 8.49
C SER A 115 -8.24 -22.02 8.58
N TYR A 116 -7.89 -20.86 8.04
CA TYR A 116 -6.54 -20.32 8.14
C TYR A 116 -6.26 -19.80 9.55
N THR A 117 -7.22 -19.13 10.14
CA THR A 117 -7.05 -18.52 11.46
C THR A 117 -6.98 -19.53 12.59
N HIS A 118 -7.35 -20.77 12.34
CA HIS A 118 -7.25 -21.86 13.32
C HIS A 118 -5.91 -22.59 13.28
N LEU A 119 -5.03 -22.19 12.38
CA LEU A 119 -3.70 -22.76 12.34
C LEU A 119 -2.83 -22.13 13.43
#